data_f760163cb80ac46164ea54dda0ed6cd7
#
_entry.id   f760163cb80ac46164ea54dda0ed6cd7
#
_cell.length_a   1.000
_cell.length_b   1.000
_cell.length_c   1.000
_cell.angle_alpha   90.00
_cell.angle_beta   90.00
_cell.angle_gamma   90.00
#
_symmetry.space_group_name_H-M   'P 1'
#
loop_
_entity.id
_entity.type
_entity.pdbx_description
1 polymer ?
#
loop_
_entity_poly.entity_id
_entity_poly.type
_entity_poly.pdbx_seq_one_letter_code
_entity_poly.pdbx_strand_id
1 'polypeptide(L)'
;MQIRTLTHDELPSASALCLSAFTQAVAPSLSAQGVETFTKVATAQAFAERMEGDNLMLVCVADDEIVGLIEFKEGRHVAMLFVAPGWQRRGIGLRLINAALAQAASEVVTVRASLSSVAAYQHYGFVISGEVGEYAGLVYQPMEKQLD
;
A
#
# COMPACT_ATOMS: atom_id res chain seq x y z
N MET A 1 0.73 2.82 -19.42
CA MET A 1 0.35 2.55 -18.01
C MET A 1 -0.96 3.23 -17.67
N GLN A 2 -1.83 2.53 -17.00
CA GLN A 2 -3.14 3.02 -16.62
C GLN A 2 -3.39 2.80 -15.14
N ILE A 3 -3.93 3.82 -14.46
CA ILE A 3 -4.39 3.68 -13.07
C ILE A 3 -5.92 3.57 -13.09
N ARG A 4 -6.45 2.55 -12.45
CA ARG A 4 -7.89 2.32 -12.36
C ARG A 4 -8.25 1.52 -11.11
N THR A 5 -9.54 1.40 -10.82
CA THR A 5 -10.02 0.61 -9.69
C THR A 5 -9.77 -0.89 -9.93
N LEU A 6 -9.39 -1.59 -8.87
CA LEU A 6 -9.27 -3.05 -8.86
C LEU A 6 -10.64 -3.69 -9.08
N THR A 7 -10.72 -4.72 -9.92
CA THR A 7 -11.94 -5.48 -10.12
C THR A 7 -11.93 -6.78 -9.32
N HIS A 8 -13.10 -7.37 -9.09
CA HIS A 8 -13.23 -8.56 -8.25
C HIS A 8 -12.48 -9.77 -8.83
N ASP A 9 -12.50 -9.95 -10.15
CA ASP A 9 -11.80 -11.08 -10.79
C ASP A 9 -10.28 -10.91 -10.79
N GLU A 10 -9.75 -9.75 -10.38
CA GLU A 10 -8.32 -9.50 -10.26
C GLU A 10 -7.76 -9.76 -8.85
N LEU A 11 -8.59 -10.21 -7.92
CA LEU A 11 -8.15 -10.44 -6.53
C LEU A 11 -6.97 -11.40 -6.41
N PRO A 12 -6.91 -12.53 -7.15
CA PRO A 12 -5.73 -13.39 -7.08
C PRO A 12 -4.45 -12.68 -7.54
N SER A 13 -4.54 -11.86 -8.58
CA SER A 13 -3.38 -11.10 -9.08
C SER A 13 -2.93 -10.05 -8.07
N ALA A 14 -3.88 -9.35 -7.42
CA ALA A 14 -3.58 -8.37 -6.38
C ALA A 14 -2.88 -9.03 -5.20
N SER A 15 -3.38 -10.17 -4.74
CA SER A 15 -2.77 -10.93 -3.65
C SER A 15 -1.33 -11.33 -4.00
N ALA A 16 -1.12 -11.88 -5.18
CA ALA A 16 0.20 -12.32 -5.62
C ALA A 16 1.19 -11.15 -5.70
N LEU A 17 0.75 -10.01 -6.24
CA LEU A 17 1.57 -8.81 -6.32
C LEU A 17 2.02 -8.34 -4.94
N CYS A 18 1.07 -8.19 -4.02
CA CYS A 18 1.35 -7.65 -2.69
C CYS A 18 2.25 -8.59 -1.89
N LEU A 19 2.03 -9.90 -1.96
CA LEU A 19 2.87 -10.88 -1.28
C LEU A 19 4.28 -10.90 -1.86
N SER A 20 4.43 -10.83 -3.18
CA SER A 20 5.75 -10.81 -3.81
C SER A 20 6.54 -9.56 -3.43
N ALA A 21 5.92 -8.39 -3.50
CA ALA A 21 6.57 -7.13 -3.14
C ALA A 21 6.92 -7.09 -1.66
N PHE A 22 6.01 -7.54 -0.79
CA PHE A 22 6.24 -7.60 0.65
C PHE A 22 7.40 -8.54 0.98
N THR A 23 7.40 -9.73 0.40
CA THR A 23 8.45 -10.74 0.65
C THR A 23 9.82 -10.20 0.28
N GLN A 24 9.92 -9.47 -0.81
CA GLN A 24 11.21 -8.92 -1.25
C GLN A 24 11.68 -7.74 -0.41
N ALA A 25 10.77 -6.79 -0.11
CA ALA A 25 11.17 -5.49 0.44
C ALA A 25 10.99 -5.38 1.95
N VAL A 26 10.01 -6.04 2.54
CA VAL A 26 9.61 -5.82 3.93
C VAL A 26 9.90 -7.02 4.82
N ALA A 27 9.57 -8.23 4.38
CA ALA A 27 9.70 -9.45 5.17
C ALA A 27 11.10 -9.67 5.75
N PRO A 28 12.21 -9.35 5.04
CA PRO A 28 13.55 -9.59 5.60
C PRO A 28 13.83 -8.88 6.92
N SER A 29 13.14 -7.78 7.21
CA SER A 29 13.33 -7.02 8.45
C SER A 29 12.32 -7.37 9.55
N LEU A 30 11.42 -8.32 9.29
CA LEU A 30 10.35 -8.66 10.21
C LEU A 30 10.57 -10.04 10.85
N SER A 31 9.92 -10.25 12.01
CA SER A 31 9.81 -11.56 12.64
C SER A 31 8.86 -12.46 11.85
N ALA A 32 8.88 -13.76 12.16
CA ALA A 32 7.94 -14.71 11.58
C ALA A 32 6.48 -14.30 11.84
N GLN A 33 6.19 -13.71 13.02
CA GLN A 33 4.86 -13.22 13.34
C GLN A 33 4.41 -12.12 12.38
N GLY A 34 5.29 -11.17 12.08
CA GLY A 34 4.96 -10.08 11.16
C GLY A 34 4.68 -10.58 9.75
N VAL A 35 5.47 -11.53 9.27
CA VAL A 35 5.25 -12.14 7.96
C VAL A 35 3.91 -12.87 7.92
N GLU A 36 3.58 -13.62 8.97
CA GLU A 36 2.30 -14.33 9.06
C GLU A 36 1.12 -13.35 9.08
N THR A 37 1.24 -12.26 9.86
CA THR A 37 0.20 -11.24 9.95
C THR A 37 -0.11 -10.66 8.58
N PHE A 38 0.92 -10.24 7.84
CA PHE A 38 0.71 -9.66 6.51
C PHE A 38 0.17 -10.69 5.52
N THR A 39 0.63 -11.92 5.60
CA THR A 39 0.13 -12.98 4.70
C THR A 39 -1.38 -13.14 4.81
N LYS A 40 -1.94 -13.04 6.01
CA LYS A 40 -3.38 -13.09 6.23
C LYS A 40 -4.11 -11.86 5.69
N VAL A 41 -3.49 -10.69 5.78
CA VAL A 41 -4.06 -9.44 5.26
C VAL A 41 -4.12 -9.45 3.74
N ALA A 42 -3.16 -10.07 3.08
CA ALA A 42 -2.99 -10.02 1.63
C ALA A 42 -3.62 -11.21 0.89
N THR A 43 -4.44 -12.03 1.55
CA THR A 43 -5.18 -13.08 0.82
C THR A 43 -6.24 -12.48 -0.09
N ALA A 44 -6.57 -13.18 -1.18
CA ALA A 44 -7.64 -12.73 -2.08
C ALA A 44 -8.96 -12.53 -1.33
N GLN A 45 -9.29 -13.44 -0.41
CA GLN A 45 -10.51 -13.33 0.40
C GLN A 45 -10.49 -12.09 1.30
N ALA A 46 -9.36 -11.77 1.92
CA ALA A 46 -9.25 -10.58 2.77
C ALA A 46 -9.43 -9.30 1.95
N PHE A 47 -8.86 -9.24 0.75
CA PHE A 47 -9.11 -8.13 -0.18
C PHE A 47 -10.59 -8.03 -0.54
N ALA A 48 -11.23 -9.15 -0.84
CA ALA A 48 -12.65 -9.17 -1.20
C ALA A 48 -13.52 -8.60 -0.06
N GLU A 49 -13.23 -8.98 1.18
CA GLU A 49 -13.95 -8.48 2.34
C GLU A 49 -13.76 -6.98 2.51
N ARG A 50 -12.53 -6.48 2.33
CA ARG A 50 -12.27 -5.04 2.46
C ARG A 50 -12.85 -4.22 1.31
N MET A 51 -13.03 -4.81 0.13
CA MET A 51 -13.68 -4.12 -1.00
C MET A 51 -15.13 -3.75 -0.71
N GLU A 52 -15.79 -4.47 0.21
CA GLU A 52 -17.17 -4.18 0.57
C GLU A 52 -17.28 -2.98 1.52
N GLY A 53 -16.19 -2.55 2.12
CA GLY A 53 -16.14 -1.41 3.02
C GLY A 53 -15.65 -0.14 2.32
N ASP A 54 -15.34 0.88 3.12
CA ASP A 54 -14.84 2.16 2.61
C ASP A 54 -13.33 2.10 2.35
N ASN A 55 -12.95 1.31 1.36
CA ASN A 55 -11.57 1.12 0.94
C ASN A 55 -11.47 1.30 -0.57
N LEU A 56 -10.81 2.38 -0.99
CA LEU A 56 -10.48 2.58 -2.40
C LEU A 56 -9.26 1.73 -2.73
N MET A 57 -9.40 0.85 -3.71
CA MET A 57 -8.29 0.03 -4.19
C MET A 57 -8.00 0.37 -5.65
N LEU A 58 -6.86 1.02 -5.89
CA LEU A 58 -6.43 1.38 -7.23
C LEU A 58 -5.24 0.51 -7.64
N VAL A 59 -5.22 0.15 -8.91
CA VAL A 59 -4.11 -0.60 -9.50
C VAL A 59 -3.49 0.17 -10.65
N CYS A 60 -2.19 -0.04 -10.84
CA CYS A 60 -1.48 0.40 -12.04
C CYS A 60 -1.32 -0.81 -12.95
N VAL A 61 -1.78 -0.67 -14.19
CA VAL A 61 -1.72 -1.76 -15.19
C VAL A 61 -0.74 -1.35 -16.27
N ALA A 62 0.19 -2.24 -16.60
CA ALA A 62 1.14 -2.07 -17.67
C ALA A 62 1.32 -3.43 -18.36
N ASP A 63 1.34 -3.45 -19.70
CA ASP A 63 1.47 -4.68 -20.49
C ASP A 63 0.45 -5.76 -20.07
N ASP A 64 -0.81 -5.33 -19.84
CA ASP A 64 -1.92 -6.16 -19.41
C ASP A 64 -1.72 -6.84 -18.05
N GLU A 65 -0.75 -6.38 -17.24
CA GLU A 65 -0.48 -6.91 -15.92
C GLU A 65 -0.65 -5.83 -14.86
N ILE A 66 -1.11 -6.23 -13.67
CA ILE A 66 -1.12 -5.36 -12.50
C ILE A 66 0.31 -5.27 -11.98
N VAL A 67 0.88 -4.07 -11.99
CA VAL A 67 2.26 -3.82 -11.55
C VAL A 67 2.35 -2.96 -10.30
N GLY A 68 1.24 -2.46 -9.80
CA GLY A 68 1.20 -1.71 -8.56
C GLY A 68 -0.22 -1.67 -8.00
N LEU A 69 -0.31 -1.47 -6.67
CA LEU A 69 -1.60 -1.40 -5.99
C LEU A 69 -1.48 -0.46 -4.78
N ILE A 70 -2.51 0.35 -4.58
CA ILE A 70 -2.69 1.12 -3.35
C ILE A 70 -4.08 0.82 -2.77
N GLU A 71 -4.13 0.64 -1.45
CA GLU A 71 -5.40 0.58 -0.72
C GLU A 71 -5.49 1.81 0.17
N PHE A 72 -6.53 2.60 -0.02
CA PHE A 72 -6.76 3.88 0.66
C PHE A 72 -8.06 3.78 1.46
N LYS A 73 -7.92 3.80 2.78
CA LYS A 73 -9.03 3.53 3.71
C LYS A 73 -9.71 4.82 4.12
N GLU A 74 -11.03 4.86 3.96
CA GLU A 74 -11.88 5.95 4.44
C GLU A 74 -11.47 7.34 3.93
N GLY A 75 -10.76 7.38 2.79
CA GLY A 75 -10.28 8.64 2.23
C GLY A 75 -9.23 9.34 3.10
N ARG A 76 -8.59 8.66 4.04
CA ARG A 76 -7.68 9.29 5.01
C ARG A 76 -6.45 8.48 5.39
N HIS A 77 -6.39 7.19 5.08
CA HIS A 77 -5.27 6.33 5.52
C HIS A 77 -4.80 5.41 4.41
N VAL A 78 -3.52 5.48 4.10
CA VAL A 78 -2.90 4.53 3.16
C VAL A 78 -2.67 3.23 3.91
N ALA A 79 -3.49 2.21 3.61
CA ALA A 79 -3.40 0.92 4.26
C ALA A 79 -2.25 0.08 3.69
N MET A 80 -2.00 0.18 2.38
CA MET A 80 -0.86 -0.46 1.75
C MET A 80 -0.57 0.19 0.39
N LEU A 81 0.68 0.10 -0.03
CA LEU A 81 1.14 0.55 -1.34
C LEU A 81 2.29 -0.36 -1.75
N PHE A 82 2.11 -1.07 -2.86
CA PHE A 82 3.14 -1.97 -3.39
C PHE A 82 3.32 -1.77 -4.89
N VAL A 83 4.58 -1.89 -5.32
CA VAL A 83 4.94 -1.90 -6.74
C VAL A 83 5.69 -3.20 -6.99
N ALA A 84 5.37 -3.87 -8.09
CA ALA A 84 5.98 -5.15 -8.43
C ALA A 84 7.50 -5.03 -8.51
N PRO A 85 8.24 -6.04 -8.00
CA PRO A 85 9.68 -6.11 -8.25
C PRO A 85 9.93 -6.06 -9.76
N GLY A 86 10.89 -5.26 -10.18
CA GLY A 86 11.16 -5.06 -11.61
C GLY A 86 10.43 -3.87 -12.22
N TRP A 87 9.40 -3.36 -11.57
CA TRP A 87 8.67 -2.16 -12.00
C TRP A 87 8.91 -0.96 -11.11
N GLN A 88 9.79 -1.09 -10.13
CA GLN A 88 10.14 -0.01 -9.21
C GLN A 88 11.01 1.05 -9.91
N ARG A 89 11.08 2.25 -9.32
CA ARG A 89 11.85 3.40 -9.84
C ARG A 89 11.34 3.93 -11.18
N ARG A 90 10.05 3.72 -11.47
CA ARG A 90 9.40 4.23 -12.69
C ARG A 90 8.28 5.22 -12.38
N GLY A 91 8.21 5.70 -11.12
CA GLY A 91 7.20 6.66 -10.71
C GLY A 91 5.82 6.07 -10.46
N ILE A 92 5.66 4.74 -10.43
CA ILE A 92 4.36 4.09 -10.25
C ILE A 92 3.80 4.39 -8.85
N GLY A 93 4.65 4.30 -7.81
CA GLY A 93 4.22 4.60 -6.43
C GLY A 93 3.67 6.02 -6.31
N LEU A 94 4.39 7.00 -6.87
CA LEU A 94 3.93 8.39 -6.84
C LEU A 94 2.61 8.58 -7.60
N ARG A 95 2.44 7.93 -8.75
CA ARG A 95 1.20 8.03 -9.52
C ARG A 95 0.02 7.43 -8.74
N LEU A 96 0.23 6.30 -8.06
CA LEU A 96 -0.81 5.68 -7.23
C LEU A 96 -1.17 6.56 -6.04
N ILE A 97 -0.18 7.12 -5.34
CA ILE A 97 -0.40 8.04 -4.24
C ILE A 97 -1.21 9.26 -4.72
N ASN A 98 -0.78 9.89 -5.81
CA ASN A 98 -1.48 11.08 -6.30
C ASN A 98 -2.92 10.78 -6.72
N ALA A 99 -3.17 9.62 -7.33
CA ALA A 99 -4.51 9.22 -7.72
C ALA A 99 -5.41 8.99 -6.49
N ALA A 100 -4.87 8.37 -5.43
CA ALA A 100 -5.61 8.16 -4.19
C ALA A 100 -5.88 9.48 -3.47
N LEU A 101 -4.87 10.36 -3.36
CA LEU A 101 -5.03 11.64 -2.68
C LEU A 101 -6.03 12.56 -3.36
N ALA A 102 -6.22 12.42 -4.68
CA ALA A 102 -7.25 13.17 -5.40
C ALA A 102 -8.67 12.81 -4.90
N GLN A 103 -8.83 11.68 -4.22
CA GLN A 103 -10.11 11.24 -3.66
C GLN A 103 -10.13 11.30 -2.12
N ALA A 104 -9.22 12.05 -1.52
CA ALA A 104 -9.14 12.17 -0.07
C ALA A 104 -10.39 12.85 0.50
N ALA A 105 -10.89 12.33 1.61
CA ALA A 105 -12.01 12.87 2.36
C ALA A 105 -11.55 13.62 3.64
N SER A 106 -10.24 13.77 3.83
CA SER A 106 -9.64 14.40 4.99
C SER A 106 -8.51 15.32 4.56
N GLU A 107 -8.26 16.37 5.34
CA GLU A 107 -7.14 17.28 5.09
C GLU A 107 -5.80 16.68 5.48
N VAL A 108 -5.80 15.67 6.33
CA VAL A 108 -4.59 14.96 6.75
C VAL A 108 -4.72 13.51 6.35
N VAL A 109 -3.71 12.99 5.66
CA VAL A 109 -3.65 11.58 5.26
C VAL A 109 -2.52 10.93 6.04
N THR A 110 -2.79 9.76 6.62
CA THR A 110 -1.84 9.02 7.43
C THR A 110 -1.39 7.73 6.74
N VAL A 111 -0.23 7.23 7.16
CA VAL A 111 0.28 5.93 6.74
C VAL A 111 1.10 5.34 7.88
N ARG A 112 1.09 4.01 7.99
CA ARG A 112 2.03 3.26 8.83
C ARG A 112 3.04 2.61 7.89
N ALA A 113 4.13 3.32 7.63
CA ALA A 113 5.13 2.91 6.64
C ALA A 113 6.01 1.81 7.20
N SER A 114 6.29 0.76 6.40
CA SER A 114 7.39 -0.14 6.74
C SER A 114 8.68 0.68 6.81
N LEU A 115 9.64 0.27 7.64
CA LEU A 115 10.87 1.06 7.80
C LEU A 115 11.61 1.22 6.47
N SER A 116 11.53 0.23 5.59
CA SER A 116 12.15 0.30 4.26
C SER A 116 11.44 1.27 3.31
N SER A 117 10.22 1.71 3.62
CA SER A 117 9.42 2.60 2.78
C SER A 117 9.46 4.06 3.20
N VAL A 118 10.07 4.37 4.35
CA VAL A 118 10.06 5.74 4.90
C VAL A 118 10.59 6.75 3.89
N ALA A 119 11.73 6.45 3.25
CA ALA A 119 12.31 7.38 2.28
C ALA A 119 11.38 7.63 1.08
N ALA A 120 10.68 6.60 0.61
CA ALA A 120 9.72 6.75 -0.48
C ALA A 120 8.56 7.65 -0.07
N TYR A 121 7.98 7.44 1.13
CA TYR A 121 6.89 8.29 1.60
C TYR A 121 7.34 9.73 1.83
N GLN A 122 8.57 9.94 2.29
CA GLN A 122 9.11 11.31 2.40
C GLN A 122 9.19 11.97 1.01
N HIS A 123 9.57 11.20 0.00
CA HIS A 123 9.58 11.69 -1.38
C HIS A 123 8.16 12.04 -1.86
N TYR A 124 7.13 11.33 -1.40
CA TYR A 124 5.73 11.63 -1.73
C TYR A 124 5.16 12.80 -0.91
N GLY A 125 5.95 13.36 -0.01
CA GLY A 125 5.53 14.53 0.78
C GLY A 125 5.01 14.22 2.16
N PHE A 126 5.15 12.97 2.63
CA PHE A 126 4.78 12.61 4.00
C PHE A 126 5.92 12.96 4.96
N VAL A 127 5.57 13.26 6.21
CA VAL A 127 6.53 13.54 7.29
C VAL A 127 6.29 12.58 8.44
N ILE A 128 7.34 12.29 9.19
CA ILE A 128 7.25 11.44 10.38
C ILE A 128 6.34 12.11 11.40
N SER A 129 5.36 11.38 11.93
CA SER A 129 4.34 11.94 12.84
C SER A 129 4.31 11.27 14.21
N GLY A 130 5.21 10.33 14.49
CA GLY A 130 5.24 9.66 15.78
C GLY A 130 6.43 8.71 15.88
N GLU A 131 6.51 8.00 16.99
CA GLU A 131 7.56 7.01 17.22
C GLU A 131 7.27 5.72 16.44
N VAL A 132 8.33 4.97 16.10
CA VAL A 132 8.20 3.64 15.53
C VAL A 132 7.35 2.77 16.45
N GLY A 133 6.39 2.07 15.87
CA GLY A 133 5.51 1.17 16.60
C GLY A 133 5.52 -0.23 16.03
N GLU A 134 4.76 -1.11 16.66
CA GLU A 134 4.60 -2.48 16.21
C GLU A 134 3.17 -2.94 16.44
N TYR A 135 2.62 -3.65 15.46
CA TYR A 135 1.31 -4.30 15.59
C TYR A 135 1.42 -5.72 15.05
N ALA A 136 1.18 -6.71 15.93
CA ALA A 136 1.21 -8.13 15.55
C ALA A 136 2.45 -8.52 14.72
N GLY A 137 3.62 -8.00 15.11
CA GLY A 137 4.89 -8.27 14.43
C GLY A 137 5.18 -7.35 13.26
N LEU A 138 4.25 -6.47 12.87
CA LEU A 138 4.48 -5.50 11.80
C LEU A 138 5.07 -4.22 12.42
N VAL A 139 6.35 -3.98 12.14
CA VAL A 139 7.07 -2.79 12.62
C VAL A 139 6.84 -1.67 11.61
N TYR A 140 6.46 -0.49 12.10
CA TYR A 140 6.10 0.62 11.22
C TYR A 140 6.51 1.97 11.78
N GLN A 141 6.67 2.93 10.86
CA GLN A 141 6.88 4.33 11.17
C GLN A 141 5.60 5.10 10.85
N PRO A 142 4.94 5.72 11.84
CA PRO A 142 3.79 6.59 11.55
C PRO A 142 4.24 7.81 10.76
N MET A 143 3.50 8.13 9.71
CA MET A 143 3.76 9.31 8.88
C MET A 143 2.44 9.95 8.48
N GLU A 144 2.49 11.23 8.14
CA GLU A 144 1.31 11.95 7.67
C GLU A 144 1.65 12.97 6.60
N LYS A 145 0.64 13.33 5.84
CA LYS A 145 0.74 14.40 4.84
C LYS A 145 -0.45 15.34 5.00
N GLN A 146 -0.15 16.63 5.11
CA GLN A 146 -1.16 17.69 5.11
C GLN A 146 -1.52 18.00 3.65
N LEU A 147 -2.79 17.94 3.33
CA LEU A 147 -3.27 18.30 2.00
C LEU A 147 -3.67 19.78 1.97
N ASP A 148 -3.47 20.39 0.84
CA ASP A 148 -3.82 21.80 0.63
C ASP A 148 -5.30 22.00 0.32
#